data_2d98c2d39122dea61eddb65300ec1a0f
#
_entry.id   2d98c2d39122dea61eddb65300ec1a0f
#
_cell.length_a   1.000
_cell.length_b   1.000
_cell.length_c   1.000
_cell.angle_alpha   90.00
_cell.angle_beta   90.00
_cell.angle_gamma   90.00
#
_symmetry.space_group_name_H-M   'P 1'
#
loop_
_entity.id
_entity.type
_entity.pdbx_description
1 polymer ?
#
loop_
_entity_poly.entity_id
_entity_poly.type
_entity_poly.pdbx_seq_one_letter_code
_entity_poly.pdbx_strand_id
1 'polypeptide(L)'
;MRMDKEYKEAIAIAKANLADLRERGEDAIGGDVLEFMESFLTPVEIAASNLRVAIMCELIEAREERGISKKKLEELSGVKLPIITRIERGGTSFNIDTVLKVLVPLGKTLAVVPLVE
;
A
#
# COMPACT_ATOMS: atom_id res chain seq x y z
N MET A 1 11.96 -14.62 -6.72
CA MET A 1 10.79 -14.79 -5.88
C MET A 1 9.61 -14.02 -6.46
N ARG A 2 8.43 -14.62 -6.39
CA ARG A 2 7.22 -14.01 -6.95
C ARG A 2 6.89 -12.65 -6.39
N MET A 3 7.08 -12.48 -5.09
CA MET A 3 6.77 -11.25 -4.39
C MET A 3 7.55 -10.06 -4.94
N ASP A 4 8.82 -10.27 -5.27
CA ASP A 4 9.67 -9.21 -5.80
C ASP A 4 9.19 -8.75 -7.18
N LYS A 5 8.77 -9.69 -8.04
CA LYS A 5 8.29 -9.37 -9.37
C LYS A 5 6.97 -8.60 -9.32
N GLU A 6 6.01 -9.08 -8.55
CA GLU A 6 4.71 -8.44 -8.41
C GLU A 6 4.84 -7.05 -7.80
N TYR A 7 5.71 -6.91 -6.80
CA TYR A 7 5.98 -5.65 -6.15
C TYR A 7 6.60 -4.64 -7.12
N LYS A 8 7.57 -5.08 -7.92
CA LYS A 8 8.20 -4.22 -8.92
C LYS A 8 7.21 -3.80 -10.01
N GLU A 9 6.35 -4.70 -10.43
CA GLU A 9 5.31 -4.40 -11.42
C GLU A 9 4.33 -3.36 -10.85
N ALA A 10 3.91 -3.53 -9.60
CA ALA A 10 3.01 -2.58 -8.95
C ALA A 10 3.63 -1.20 -8.83
N ILE A 11 4.90 -1.13 -8.46
CA ILE A 11 5.63 0.14 -8.38
C ILE A 11 5.77 0.77 -9.76
N ALA A 12 6.07 -0.02 -10.78
CA ALA A 12 6.20 0.47 -12.16
C ALA A 12 4.89 1.06 -12.65
N ILE A 13 3.76 0.39 -12.38
CA ILE A 13 2.43 0.89 -12.73
C ILE A 13 2.13 2.19 -11.98
N ALA A 14 2.42 2.23 -10.69
CA ALA A 14 2.19 3.43 -9.89
C ALA A 14 3.02 4.61 -10.39
N LYS A 15 4.27 4.39 -10.77
CA LYS A 15 5.13 5.43 -11.33
C LYS A 15 4.61 5.92 -12.68
N ALA A 16 4.16 5.00 -13.53
CA ALA A 16 3.61 5.35 -14.84
C ALA A 16 2.34 6.19 -14.68
N ASN A 17 1.47 5.81 -13.74
CA ASN A 17 0.25 6.54 -13.45
C ASN A 17 0.54 7.94 -12.90
N LEU A 18 1.54 8.06 -12.03
CA LEU A 18 1.94 9.35 -11.48
C LEU A 18 2.50 10.26 -12.57
N ALA A 19 3.35 9.72 -13.46
CA ALA A 19 3.90 10.48 -14.57
C ALA A 19 2.79 10.96 -15.51
N ASP A 20 1.83 10.10 -15.82
CA ASP A 20 0.69 10.45 -16.66
C ASP A 20 -0.16 11.55 -16.02
N LEU A 21 -0.40 11.45 -14.72
CA LEU A 21 -1.12 12.47 -13.98
C LEU A 21 -0.39 13.82 -13.99
N ARG A 22 0.93 13.80 -13.89
CA ARG A 22 1.72 15.03 -13.96
C ARG A 22 1.60 15.71 -15.32
N GLU A 23 1.67 14.92 -16.38
CA GLU A 23 1.52 15.45 -17.73
C GLU A 23 0.14 16.07 -17.96
N ARG A 24 -0.90 15.37 -17.52
CA ARG A 24 -2.26 15.87 -17.61
C ARG A 24 -2.49 17.07 -16.70
N GLY A 25 -1.86 17.05 -15.54
CA GLY A 25 -1.97 18.12 -14.55
C GLY A 25 -1.43 19.43 -15.08
N GLU A 26 -0.34 19.40 -15.83
CA GLU A 26 0.24 20.58 -16.45
C GLU A 26 -0.72 21.22 -17.46
N ASP A 27 -1.43 20.38 -18.20
CA ASP A 27 -2.36 20.86 -19.23
C ASP A 27 -3.72 21.26 -18.65
N ALA A 28 -4.21 20.53 -17.64
CA ALA A 28 -5.57 20.67 -17.14
C ALA A 28 -5.69 21.56 -15.90
N ILE A 29 -4.77 21.42 -14.95
CA ILE A 29 -4.84 22.08 -13.65
C ILE A 29 -3.61 22.93 -13.39
N GLY A 30 -2.55 22.70 -14.16
CA GLY A 30 -1.26 23.31 -13.96
C GLY A 30 -0.36 22.48 -13.08
N GLY A 31 0.91 22.33 -13.48
CA GLY A 31 1.92 21.59 -12.73
C GLY A 31 2.18 22.15 -11.34
N ASP A 32 1.87 23.44 -11.14
CA ASP A 32 2.08 24.14 -9.88
C ASP A 32 1.30 23.52 -8.73
N VAL A 33 0.11 22.98 -8.99
CA VAL A 33 -0.70 22.33 -7.96
C VAL A 33 -0.04 21.05 -7.46
N LEU A 34 0.48 20.25 -8.39
CA LEU A 34 1.17 19.01 -8.02
C LEU A 34 2.48 19.29 -7.29
N GLU A 35 3.26 20.26 -7.77
CA GLU A 35 4.48 20.69 -7.10
C GLU A 35 4.20 21.21 -5.70
N PHE A 36 3.13 22.00 -5.56
CA PHE A 36 2.71 22.54 -4.29
C PHE A 36 2.34 21.42 -3.31
N MET A 37 1.57 20.44 -3.77
CA MET A 37 1.21 19.28 -2.96
C MET A 37 2.43 18.45 -2.56
N GLU A 38 3.34 18.22 -3.50
CA GLU A 38 4.57 17.46 -3.24
C GLU A 38 5.47 18.19 -2.25
N SER A 39 5.46 19.52 -2.24
CA SER A 39 6.29 20.30 -1.32
C SER A 39 5.89 20.16 0.15
N PHE A 40 4.63 19.75 0.42
CA PHE A 40 4.15 19.52 1.77
C PHE A 40 4.51 18.14 2.30
N LEU A 41 4.87 17.21 1.41
CA LEU A 41 5.14 15.83 1.81
C LEU A 41 6.64 15.58 1.83
N THR A 42 7.13 15.10 2.96
CA THR A 42 8.51 14.66 3.04
C THR A 42 8.68 13.33 2.31
N PRO A 43 9.90 12.97 1.89
CA PRO A 43 10.14 11.64 1.32
C PRO A 43 9.66 10.50 2.21
N VAL A 44 9.75 10.68 3.53
CA VAL A 44 9.26 9.68 4.49
C VAL A 44 7.74 9.56 4.43
N GLU A 45 7.03 10.67 4.37
CA GLU A 45 5.57 10.67 4.28
C GLU A 45 5.08 10.03 2.99
N ILE A 46 5.76 10.30 1.87
CA ILE A 46 5.46 9.69 0.57
C ILE A 46 5.68 8.18 0.64
N ALA A 47 6.82 7.75 1.17
CA ALA A 47 7.14 6.33 1.30
C ALA A 47 6.13 5.62 2.22
N ALA A 48 5.75 6.25 3.32
CA ALA A 48 4.77 5.68 4.25
C ALA A 48 3.39 5.56 3.60
N SER A 49 2.98 6.55 2.84
CA SER A 49 1.71 6.52 2.12
C SER A 49 1.69 5.41 1.08
N ASN A 50 2.76 5.31 0.30
CA ASN A 50 2.89 4.26 -0.72
C ASN A 50 2.87 2.87 -0.09
N LEU A 51 3.54 2.71 1.03
CA LEU A 51 3.58 1.42 1.74
C LEU A 51 2.20 1.05 2.28
N ARG A 52 1.47 2.02 2.85
CA ARG A 52 0.12 1.76 3.34
C ARG A 52 -0.81 1.29 2.22
N VAL A 53 -0.74 1.94 1.06
CA VAL A 53 -1.54 1.54 -0.10
C VAL A 53 -1.14 0.15 -0.57
N ALA A 54 0.15 -0.14 -0.62
CA ALA A 54 0.64 -1.46 -1.03
C ALA A 54 0.14 -2.55 -0.07
N ILE A 55 0.23 -2.31 1.23
CA ILE A 55 -0.26 -3.26 2.24
C ILE A 55 -1.76 -3.49 2.09
N MET A 56 -2.52 -2.41 1.91
CA MET A 56 -3.97 -2.48 1.72
C MET A 56 -4.32 -3.35 0.53
N CYS A 57 -3.72 -3.08 -0.63
CA CYS A 57 -3.99 -3.81 -1.85
C CYS A 57 -3.60 -5.28 -1.73
N GLU A 58 -2.42 -5.56 -1.20
CA GLU A 58 -1.93 -6.93 -1.03
C GLU A 58 -2.78 -7.72 -0.04
N LEU A 59 -3.21 -7.08 1.03
CA LEU A 59 -4.04 -7.74 2.03
C LEU A 59 -5.41 -8.14 1.44
N ILE A 60 -6.06 -7.19 0.77
CA ILE A 60 -7.37 -7.44 0.16
C ILE A 60 -7.25 -8.52 -0.92
N GLU A 61 -6.27 -8.40 -1.80
CA GLU A 61 -6.06 -9.34 -2.89
C GLU A 61 -5.76 -10.75 -2.39
N ALA A 62 -4.85 -10.86 -1.43
CA ALA A 62 -4.49 -12.16 -0.87
C ALA A 62 -5.66 -12.82 -0.16
N ARG A 63 -6.46 -12.01 0.55
CA ARG A 63 -7.65 -12.51 1.23
C ARG A 63 -8.69 -13.00 0.22
N GLU A 64 -8.93 -12.24 -0.84
CA GLU A 64 -9.88 -12.61 -1.88
C GLU A 64 -9.44 -13.86 -2.65
N GLU A 65 -8.16 -13.96 -2.97
CA GLU A 65 -7.61 -15.14 -3.65
C GLU A 65 -7.84 -16.43 -2.85
N ARG A 66 -7.79 -16.32 -1.53
CA ARG A 66 -7.99 -17.48 -0.65
C ARG A 66 -9.45 -17.67 -0.24
N GLY A 67 -10.33 -16.77 -0.66
CA GLY A 67 -11.73 -16.84 -0.28
C GLY A 67 -11.96 -16.68 1.22
N ILE A 68 -11.11 -15.93 1.89
CA ILE A 68 -11.16 -15.73 3.34
C ILE A 68 -11.89 -14.42 3.65
N SER A 69 -12.86 -14.49 4.56
CA SER A 69 -13.55 -13.28 5.03
C SER A 69 -12.67 -12.54 6.04
N LYS A 70 -13.01 -11.28 6.30
CA LYS A 70 -12.31 -10.50 7.32
C LYS A 70 -12.41 -11.15 8.69
N LYS A 71 -13.57 -11.72 8.99
CA LYS A 71 -13.81 -12.42 10.26
C LYS A 71 -12.93 -13.66 10.37
N LYS A 72 -12.77 -14.41 9.28
CA LYS A 72 -11.89 -15.57 9.27
C LYS A 72 -10.44 -15.13 9.46
N LEU A 73 -10.04 -14.02 8.85
CA LEU A 73 -8.71 -13.46 9.03
C LEU A 73 -8.49 -13.03 10.49
N GLU A 74 -9.51 -12.48 11.15
CA GLU A 74 -9.44 -12.18 12.58
C GLU A 74 -9.10 -13.43 13.40
N GLU A 75 -9.77 -14.54 13.11
CA GLU A 75 -9.49 -15.81 13.79
C GLU A 75 -8.07 -16.30 13.53
N LEU A 76 -7.61 -16.22 12.29
CA LEU A 76 -6.30 -16.70 11.90
C LEU A 76 -5.17 -15.83 12.43
N SER A 77 -5.36 -14.54 12.45
CA SER A 77 -4.31 -13.58 12.80
C SER A 77 -4.30 -13.18 14.27
N GLY A 78 -5.43 -13.29 14.93
CA GLY A 78 -5.59 -12.77 16.29
C GLY A 78 -5.75 -11.26 16.34
N VAL A 79 -5.85 -10.61 15.19
CA VAL A 79 -6.05 -9.16 15.10
C VAL A 79 -7.54 -8.86 15.01
N LYS A 80 -8.00 -7.90 15.79
CA LYS A 80 -9.43 -7.56 15.87
C LYS A 80 -9.96 -7.05 14.53
N LEU A 81 -11.19 -7.42 14.23
CA LEU A 81 -11.87 -7.04 12.98
C LEU A 81 -11.83 -5.53 12.68
N PRO A 82 -12.08 -4.64 13.65
CA PRO A 82 -11.98 -3.19 13.38
C PRO A 82 -10.60 -2.76 12.90
N ILE A 83 -9.54 -3.40 13.40
CA ILE A 83 -8.16 -3.09 13.01
C ILE A 83 -7.92 -3.58 11.58
N ILE A 84 -8.37 -4.78 11.25
CA ILE A 84 -8.27 -5.33 9.89
C ILE A 84 -9.00 -4.41 8.91
N THR A 85 -10.19 -3.97 9.25
CA THR A 85 -10.98 -3.05 8.43
C THR A 85 -10.24 -1.74 8.22
N ARG A 86 -9.59 -1.21 9.26
CA ARG A 86 -8.81 0.01 9.16
C ARG A 86 -7.63 -0.14 8.20
N ILE A 87 -6.92 -1.26 8.27
CA ILE A 87 -5.81 -1.55 7.37
C ILE A 87 -6.31 -1.61 5.92
N GLU A 88 -7.41 -2.30 5.67
CA GLU A 88 -7.97 -2.44 4.32
C GLU A 88 -8.54 -1.14 3.77
N ARG A 89 -8.77 -0.15 4.62
CA ARG A 89 -9.22 1.19 4.20
C ARG A 89 -8.09 2.19 4.07
N GLY A 90 -6.84 1.73 4.25
CA GLY A 90 -5.70 2.61 4.19
C GLY A 90 -5.53 3.47 5.44
N GLY A 91 -5.90 2.95 6.59
CA GLY A 91 -5.81 3.66 7.87
C GLY A 91 -4.42 4.17 8.18
N THR A 92 -4.37 5.21 8.99
CA THR A 92 -3.18 6.04 9.14
C THR A 92 -2.06 5.48 10.00
N SER A 93 -2.36 4.69 10.99
CA SER A 93 -1.31 4.28 11.92
C SER A 93 -1.55 2.87 12.44
N PHE A 94 -0.64 2.00 12.13
CA PHE A 94 -0.59 0.64 12.68
C PHE A 94 0.87 0.23 12.78
N ASN A 95 1.19 -0.61 13.73
CA ASN A 95 2.57 -1.03 13.88
C ASN A 95 2.90 -2.25 13.01
N ILE A 96 4.20 -2.48 12.82
CA ILE A 96 4.70 -3.57 11.98
C ILE A 96 4.22 -4.93 12.46
N ASP A 97 4.20 -5.14 13.77
CA ASP A 97 3.77 -6.42 14.33
C ASP A 97 2.32 -6.74 13.94
N THR A 98 1.45 -5.76 14.01
CA THR A 98 0.04 -5.93 13.64
C THR A 98 -0.10 -6.26 12.16
N VAL A 99 0.63 -5.56 11.31
CA VAL A 99 0.62 -5.80 9.86
C VAL A 99 1.09 -7.21 9.55
N LEU A 100 2.20 -7.63 10.17
CA LEU A 100 2.73 -8.99 9.97
C LEU A 100 1.76 -10.06 10.47
N LYS A 101 1.06 -9.80 11.57
CA LYS A 101 0.07 -10.75 12.08
C LYS A 101 -1.05 -11.03 11.07
N VAL A 102 -1.44 -10.06 10.27
CA VAL A 102 -2.47 -10.26 9.25
C VAL A 102 -1.90 -10.78 7.93
N LEU A 103 -0.66 -10.45 7.59
CA LEU A 103 -0.04 -10.88 6.34
C LEU A 103 0.49 -12.31 6.37
N VAL A 104 1.13 -12.71 7.47
CA VAL A 104 1.76 -14.03 7.57
C VAL A 104 0.76 -15.17 7.36
N PRO A 105 -0.45 -15.16 7.94
CA PRO A 105 -1.43 -16.22 7.65
C PRO A 105 -1.83 -16.29 6.17
N LEU A 106 -1.63 -15.21 5.44
CA LEU A 106 -1.92 -15.15 4.00
C LEU A 106 -0.69 -15.46 3.14
N GLY A 107 0.41 -15.87 3.77
CA GLY A 107 1.64 -16.20 3.07
C GLY A 107 2.43 -15.00 2.58
N LYS A 108 2.21 -13.84 3.17
CA LYS A 108 2.89 -12.60 2.81
C LYS A 108 3.76 -12.10 3.96
N THR A 109 4.74 -11.28 3.65
CA THR A 109 5.60 -10.64 4.65
C THR A 109 6.05 -9.28 4.13
N LEU A 110 6.73 -8.54 4.99
CA LEU A 110 7.32 -7.26 4.63
C LEU A 110 8.83 -7.41 4.50
N ALA A 111 9.42 -6.65 3.62
CA ALA A 111 10.86 -6.62 3.43
C ALA A 111 11.32 -5.20 3.15
N VAL A 112 12.55 -4.90 3.56
CA VAL A 112 13.17 -3.62 3.27
C VAL A 112 13.77 -3.69 1.87
N VAL A 113 13.41 -2.74 1.03
CA VAL A 113 13.86 -2.67 -0.35
C VAL A 113 14.48 -1.31 -0.63
N PRO A 114 15.33 -1.18 -1.66
CA PRO A 114 15.86 0.12 -2.04
C PRO A 114 14.74 1.08 -2.43
N LEU A 115 14.93 2.35 -2.10
CA LEU A 115 13.96 3.37 -2.47
C LEU A 115 14.00 3.56 -4.00
N VAL A 116 12.83 3.49 -4.60
CA VAL A 116 12.70 3.64 -6.05
C VAL A 116 12.40 5.11 -6.36
N GLU A 117 13.29 5.72 -7.12
CA GLU A 117 13.14 7.10 -7.57
C GLU A 117 12.60 7.17 -9.00
#